data_5b691925bfcf11dc8c9a5887f78c3951
#
_entry.id   5b691925bfcf11dc8c9a5887f78c3951
#
_cell.length_a   1.000
_cell.length_b   1.000
_cell.length_c   1.000
_cell.angle_alpha   90.00
_cell.angle_beta   90.00
_cell.angle_gamma   90.00
#
_symmetry.space_group_name_H-M   'P 1'
#
loop_
_entity.id
_entity.type
_entity.pdbx_description
1 polymer ?
#
loop_
_entity_poly.entity_id
_entity_poly.type
_entity_poly.pdbx_seq_one_letter_code
_entity_poly.pdbx_strand_id
1 'polypeptide(L)'
;MASKYDTSVDLNNKNSSHTLIVELVGHGKRVLDVGASTGYLARVLTERGCRVTGIELDPESARQAEEHCDRVISGNVENLDLYEKLGDEPFDVIVFGDVLEHLEDPQRALERFKPFLGSGGHVVASIPNVAHGSVRLALLQGRFEYRSLGLLDNTHLRFFTRESVGGLFEDAGFLITDFRRTTQGIFMTEIEVDANRVPDDVVRLLQEDPEALTYQFVLTAIPYGGVEGPRAYHERPTDELIGLLHELGSTSAGGESFVYELIRKLHDLEDLRHLLAIRTKQLTRTELRVTGLAQEVVELNDRLARITQSGKSDA
;
A
#
# COMPACT_ATOMS: atom_id res chain seq x y z
N MET A 1 -12.33 -19.08 22.75
CA MET A 1 -10.86 -19.16 22.79
C MET A 1 -10.33 -17.83 22.26
N ALA A 2 -9.19 -17.31 22.76
CA ALA A 2 -8.61 -16.12 22.17
C ALA A 2 -8.27 -16.36 20.70
N SER A 3 -8.49 -15.36 19.84
CA SER A 3 -8.09 -15.44 18.42
C SER A 3 -6.58 -15.65 18.33
N LYS A 4 -6.09 -16.49 17.39
CA LYS A 4 -4.65 -16.65 17.17
C LYS A 4 -3.98 -15.36 16.68
N TYR A 5 -4.76 -14.39 16.22
CA TYR A 5 -4.32 -13.09 15.75
C TYR A 5 -4.51 -11.97 16.78
N ASP A 6 -4.97 -12.30 18.01
CA ASP A 6 -5.10 -11.30 19.06
C ASP A 6 -3.71 -10.81 19.50
N THR A 7 -3.53 -9.49 19.51
CA THR A 7 -2.24 -8.86 19.83
C THR A 7 -2.44 -7.49 20.44
N SER A 8 -1.38 -6.94 21.00
CA SER A 8 -1.34 -5.55 21.47
C SER A 8 -0.47 -4.70 20.56
N VAL A 9 -0.91 -3.48 20.28
CA VAL A 9 -0.13 -2.53 19.48
C VAL A 9 0.79 -1.74 20.42
N ASP A 10 2.10 -1.93 20.26
CA ASP A 10 3.11 -1.12 20.94
C ASP A 10 3.60 0.01 20.02
N LEU A 11 3.08 1.21 20.21
CA LEU A 11 3.42 2.39 19.41
C LEU A 11 4.87 2.86 19.54
N ASN A 12 5.63 2.34 20.52
CA ASN A 12 7.06 2.62 20.65
C ASN A 12 7.90 1.73 19.72
N ASN A 13 7.36 0.58 19.31
CA ASN A 13 8.02 -0.28 18.34
C ASN A 13 7.80 0.24 16.92
N LYS A 14 8.74 1.04 16.41
CA LYS A 14 8.68 1.58 15.05
C LYS A 14 8.92 0.55 13.95
N ASN A 15 9.32 -0.67 14.30
CA ASN A 15 9.48 -1.78 13.38
C ASN A 15 8.31 -2.78 13.46
N SER A 16 7.11 -2.29 13.72
CA SER A 16 5.86 -3.07 13.75
C SER A 16 4.92 -2.60 12.64
N SER A 17 4.34 -3.54 11.88
CA SER A 17 3.32 -3.22 10.87
C SER A 17 2.13 -2.47 11.47
N HIS A 18 1.67 -2.88 12.65
CA HIS A 18 0.57 -2.21 13.34
C HIS A 18 0.89 -0.74 13.68
N THR A 19 2.10 -0.47 14.18
CA THR A 19 2.54 0.90 14.47
C THR A 19 2.60 1.74 13.20
N LEU A 20 3.14 1.18 12.11
CA LEU A 20 3.20 1.87 10.82
C LEU A 20 1.80 2.11 10.25
N ILE A 21 0.86 1.15 10.35
CA ILE A 21 -0.53 1.33 9.95
C ILE A 21 -1.16 2.49 10.75
N VAL A 22 -1.03 2.49 12.08
CA VAL A 22 -1.59 3.56 12.94
C VAL A 22 -1.01 4.94 12.59
N GLU A 23 0.27 5.02 12.23
CA GLU A 23 0.90 6.26 11.78
C GLU A 23 0.34 6.73 10.42
N LEU A 24 0.15 5.81 9.48
CA LEU A 24 -0.38 6.10 8.14
C LEU A 24 -1.86 6.47 8.14
N VAL A 25 -2.66 5.87 9.02
CA VAL A 25 -4.07 6.24 9.23
C VAL A 25 -4.20 7.64 9.83
N GLY A 26 -3.36 7.98 10.81
CA GLY A 26 -3.34 9.30 11.45
C GLY A 26 -4.39 9.46 12.55
N HIS A 27 -5.10 10.60 12.58
CA HIS A 27 -6.01 11.01 13.63
C HIS A 27 -7.34 11.51 13.08
N GLY A 28 -8.44 11.32 13.84
CA GLY A 28 -9.74 11.91 13.55
C GLY A 28 -10.38 11.44 12.25
N LYS A 29 -10.04 10.24 11.79
CA LYS A 29 -10.47 9.67 10.52
C LYS A 29 -11.68 8.78 10.68
N ARG A 30 -12.49 8.68 9.63
CA ARG A 30 -13.45 7.61 9.47
C ARG A 30 -12.76 6.43 8.78
N VAL A 31 -12.61 5.34 9.50
CA VAL A 31 -11.79 4.18 9.11
C VAL A 31 -12.67 2.97 8.89
N LEU A 32 -12.44 2.25 7.81
CA LEU A 32 -12.93 0.89 7.61
C LEU A 32 -11.75 -0.07 7.84
N ASP A 33 -11.83 -0.90 8.87
CA ASP A 33 -10.83 -1.91 9.20
C ASP A 33 -11.32 -3.27 8.68
N VAL A 34 -10.73 -3.72 7.58
CA VAL A 34 -11.08 -4.99 6.93
C VAL A 34 -10.21 -6.09 7.54
N GLY A 35 -10.86 -7.11 8.14
CA GLY A 35 -10.19 -8.11 8.96
C GLY A 35 -9.86 -7.56 10.36
N ALA A 36 -10.84 -6.94 11.01
CA ALA A 36 -10.63 -6.23 12.28
C ALA A 36 -10.20 -7.14 13.46
N SER A 37 -10.25 -8.46 13.30
CA SER A 37 -9.93 -9.43 14.35
C SER A 37 -10.67 -9.09 15.66
N THR A 38 -9.98 -9.04 16.80
CA THR A 38 -10.55 -8.67 18.12
C THR A 38 -10.67 -7.15 18.33
N GLY A 39 -10.40 -6.32 17.31
CA GLY A 39 -10.45 -4.86 17.41
C GLY A 39 -9.21 -4.22 18.03
N TYR A 40 -8.09 -4.96 18.14
CA TYR A 40 -6.86 -4.43 18.75
C TYR A 40 -6.33 -3.17 18.06
N LEU A 41 -6.47 -3.08 16.73
CA LEU A 41 -6.09 -1.90 15.95
C LEU A 41 -7.12 -0.78 16.14
N ALA A 42 -8.42 -1.11 16.09
CA ALA A 42 -9.52 -0.18 16.30
C ALA A 42 -9.41 0.52 17.65
N ARG A 43 -9.03 -0.18 18.73
CA ARG A 43 -8.80 0.40 20.05
C ARG A 43 -7.83 1.58 19.98
N VAL A 44 -6.67 1.40 19.35
CA VAL A 44 -5.64 2.45 19.27
C VAL A 44 -6.08 3.59 18.35
N LEU A 45 -6.78 3.27 17.25
CA LEU A 45 -7.31 4.28 16.34
C LEU A 45 -8.41 5.13 16.99
N THR A 46 -9.27 4.52 17.80
CA THR A 46 -10.32 5.22 18.55
C THR A 46 -9.73 6.18 19.60
N GLU A 47 -8.65 5.77 20.29
CA GLU A 47 -7.88 6.66 21.18
C GLU A 47 -7.29 7.87 20.44
N ARG A 48 -7.10 7.76 19.13
CA ARG A 48 -6.66 8.87 18.25
C ARG A 48 -7.82 9.67 17.64
N GLY A 49 -9.04 9.44 18.14
CA GLY A 49 -10.25 10.14 17.69
C GLY A 49 -10.81 9.64 16.36
N CYS A 50 -10.36 8.49 15.85
CA CYS A 50 -10.95 7.87 14.67
C CYS A 50 -12.29 7.22 15.00
N ARG A 51 -13.18 7.16 14.00
CA ARG A 51 -14.40 6.34 14.02
C ARG A 51 -14.16 5.10 13.18
N VAL A 52 -14.21 3.93 13.81
CA VAL A 52 -13.82 2.68 13.17
C VAL A 52 -15.04 1.79 12.92
N THR A 53 -15.24 1.40 11.67
CA THR A 53 -16.11 0.30 11.28
C THR A 53 -15.24 -0.93 10.99
N GLY A 54 -15.47 -2.06 11.66
CA GLY A 54 -14.75 -3.30 11.43
C GLY A 54 -15.54 -4.26 10.53
N ILE A 55 -14.86 -5.02 9.69
CA ILE A 55 -15.39 -6.22 9.04
C ILE A 55 -14.55 -7.39 9.54
N GLU A 56 -15.20 -8.45 10.05
CA GLU A 56 -14.50 -9.63 10.58
C GLU A 56 -15.25 -10.93 10.18
N LEU A 57 -14.47 -11.92 9.75
CA LEU A 57 -14.99 -13.21 9.31
C LEU A 57 -15.40 -14.09 10.50
N ASP A 58 -14.55 -14.16 11.53
CA ASP A 58 -14.80 -14.98 12.71
C ASP A 58 -15.82 -14.31 13.63
N PRO A 59 -16.98 -14.91 13.89
CA PRO A 59 -18.03 -14.26 14.70
C PRO A 59 -17.63 -14.01 16.15
N GLU A 60 -16.71 -14.79 16.71
CA GLU A 60 -16.25 -14.60 18.09
C GLU A 60 -15.28 -13.41 18.17
N SER A 61 -14.35 -13.28 17.22
CA SER A 61 -13.48 -12.11 17.09
C SER A 61 -14.29 -10.85 16.79
N ALA A 62 -15.28 -10.93 15.90
CA ALA A 62 -16.18 -9.83 15.58
C ALA A 62 -16.89 -9.30 16.82
N ARG A 63 -17.39 -10.19 17.70
CA ARG A 63 -18.06 -9.81 18.95
C ARG A 63 -17.08 -9.10 19.92
N GLN A 64 -15.83 -9.51 19.97
CA GLN A 64 -14.81 -8.84 20.78
C GLN A 64 -14.47 -7.46 20.20
N ALA A 65 -14.41 -7.33 18.89
CA ALA A 65 -14.16 -6.06 18.21
C ALA A 65 -15.25 -4.99 18.48
N GLU A 66 -16.48 -5.39 18.80
CA GLU A 66 -17.58 -4.47 19.17
C GLU A 66 -17.24 -3.57 20.38
N GLU A 67 -16.30 -4.00 21.23
CA GLU A 67 -15.84 -3.17 22.36
C GLU A 67 -15.00 -1.95 21.93
N HIS A 68 -14.47 -1.98 20.70
CA HIS A 68 -13.48 -1.02 20.22
C HIS A 68 -13.87 -0.32 18.91
N CYS A 69 -14.81 -0.89 18.18
CA CYS A 69 -15.34 -0.32 16.93
C CYS A 69 -16.68 0.36 17.17
N ASP A 70 -16.96 1.45 16.44
CA ASP A 70 -18.29 2.06 16.40
C ASP A 70 -19.33 1.12 15.79
N ARG A 71 -18.89 0.23 14.91
CA ARG A 71 -19.71 -0.76 14.25
C ARG A 71 -18.86 -1.95 13.81
N VAL A 72 -19.39 -3.16 13.92
CA VAL A 72 -18.78 -4.38 13.37
C VAL A 72 -19.75 -5.08 12.44
N ILE A 73 -19.23 -5.55 11.31
CA ILE A 73 -19.95 -6.34 10.31
C ILE A 73 -19.29 -7.72 10.30
N SER A 74 -20.01 -8.74 10.77
CA SER A 74 -19.50 -10.11 10.71
C SER A 74 -19.82 -10.73 9.35
N GLY A 75 -18.80 -11.29 8.70
CA GLY A 75 -18.94 -12.01 7.44
C GLY A 75 -17.70 -12.03 6.56
N ASN A 76 -17.74 -12.88 5.52
CA ASN A 76 -16.66 -12.97 4.55
C ASN A 76 -16.66 -11.77 3.61
N VAL A 77 -15.60 -10.99 3.65
CA VAL A 77 -15.39 -9.78 2.85
C VAL A 77 -15.53 -10.01 1.34
N GLU A 78 -15.20 -11.19 0.85
CA GLU A 78 -15.30 -11.52 -0.58
C GLU A 78 -16.75 -11.74 -1.04
N ASN A 79 -17.66 -12.10 -0.11
CA ASN A 79 -19.05 -12.47 -0.40
C ASN A 79 -20.08 -11.46 0.11
N LEU A 80 -19.72 -10.53 1.00
CA LEU A 80 -20.63 -9.51 1.55
C LEU A 80 -21.17 -8.60 0.44
N ASP A 81 -22.46 -8.24 0.55
CA ASP A 81 -22.98 -7.08 -0.16
C ASP A 81 -22.52 -5.82 0.58
N LEU A 82 -21.45 -5.22 0.04
CA LEU A 82 -20.82 -4.06 0.67
C LEU A 82 -21.74 -2.82 0.67
N TYR A 83 -22.53 -2.63 -0.38
CA TYR A 83 -23.46 -1.49 -0.46
C TYR A 83 -24.56 -1.59 0.58
N GLU A 84 -25.15 -2.79 0.74
CA GLU A 84 -26.14 -3.03 1.81
C GLU A 84 -25.53 -2.79 3.19
N LYS A 85 -24.31 -3.28 3.40
CA LYS A 85 -23.67 -3.31 4.72
C LYS A 85 -22.99 -2.00 5.12
N LEU A 86 -22.33 -1.30 4.20
CA LEU A 86 -21.56 -0.10 4.52
C LEU A 86 -22.39 1.20 4.39
N GLY A 87 -23.39 1.19 3.50
CA GLY A 87 -24.17 2.39 3.17
C GLY A 87 -23.39 3.38 2.33
N ASP A 88 -23.86 4.63 2.26
CA ASP A 88 -23.36 5.65 1.34
C ASP A 88 -22.30 6.58 1.93
N GLU A 89 -22.03 6.51 3.23
CA GLU A 89 -21.04 7.40 3.85
C GLU A 89 -19.62 6.94 3.56
N PRO A 90 -18.80 7.78 2.90
CA PRO A 90 -17.45 7.39 2.51
C PRO A 90 -16.48 7.31 3.69
N PHE A 91 -15.44 6.53 3.55
CA PHE A 91 -14.33 6.42 4.49
C PHE A 91 -13.14 7.29 4.07
N ASP A 92 -12.45 7.87 5.05
CA ASP A 92 -11.18 8.54 4.83
C ASP A 92 -10.05 7.53 4.58
N VAL A 93 -10.11 6.39 5.26
CA VAL A 93 -9.10 5.34 5.17
C VAL A 93 -9.77 3.97 5.20
N ILE A 94 -9.32 3.08 4.31
CA ILE A 94 -9.64 1.65 4.36
C ILE A 94 -8.36 0.89 4.67
N VAL A 95 -8.37 0.09 5.74
CA VAL A 95 -7.22 -0.67 6.21
C VAL A 95 -7.36 -2.13 5.81
N PHE A 96 -6.29 -2.71 5.26
CA PHE A 96 -6.10 -4.14 5.05
C PHE A 96 -4.83 -4.56 5.80
N GLY A 97 -4.94 -4.79 7.09
CA GLY A 97 -3.82 -5.19 7.94
C GLY A 97 -3.64 -6.70 7.93
N ASP A 98 -2.71 -7.21 7.12
CA ASP A 98 -2.43 -8.64 6.96
C ASP A 98 -3.70 -9.43 6.57
N VAL A 99 -4.37 -8.99 5.50
CA VAL A 99 -5.64 -9.55 5.00
C VAL A 99 -5.53 -10.01 3.55
N LEU A 100 -4.86 -9.25 2.69
CA LEU A 100 -4.87 -9.49 1.24
C LEU A 100 -4.26 -10.84 0.86
N GLU A 101 -3.32 -11.35 1.64
CA GLU A 101 -2.71 -12.67 1.48
C GLU A 101 -3.65 -13.83 1.79
N HIS A 102 -4.72 -13.58 2.55
CA HIS A 102 -5.74 -14.57 2.91
C HIS A 102 -6.92 -14.64 1.93
N LEU A 103 -7.01 -13.71 0.98
CA LEU A 103 -8.12 -13.64 0.03
C LEU A 103 -7.88 -14.52 -1.20
N GLU A 104 -8.96 -15.09 -1.72
CA GLU A 104 -8.92 -15.81 -3.00
C GLU A 104 -8.64 -14.87 -4.16
N ASP A 105 -9.22 -13.65 -4.13
CA ASP A 105 -9.06 -12.62 -5.14
C ASP A 105 -8.81 -11.23 -4.50
N PRO A 106 -7.57 -10.94 -4.06
CA PRO A 106 -7.24 -9.68 -3.42
C PRO A 106 -7.38 -8.46 -4.34
N GLN A 107 -7.18 -8.63 -5.66
CA GLN A 107 -7.40 -7.56 -6.63
C GLN A 107 -8.87 -7.15 -6.66
N ARG A 108 -9.76 -8.12 -6.82
CA ARG A 108 -11.21 -7.89 -6.81
C ARG A 108 -11.67 -7.30 -5.49
N ALA A 109 -11.08 -7.70 -4.36
CA ALA A 109 -11.39 -7.09 -3.07
C ALA A 109 -11.05 -5.60 -3.08
N LEU A 110 -9.84 -5.21 -3.46
CA LEU A 110 -9.45 -3.80 -3.58
C LEU A 110 -10.39 -3.01 -4.51
N GLU A 111 -10.73 -3.56 -5.68
CA GLU A 111 -11.67 -2.95 -6.63
C GLU A 111 -13.06 -2.74 -6.01
N ARG A 112 -13.56 -3.69 -5.23
CA ARG A 112 -14.88 -3.62 -4.58
C ARG A 112 -14.93 -2.60 -3.46
N PHE A 113 -13.84 -2.38 -2.75
CA PHE A 113 -13.77 -1.39 -1.67
C PHE A 113 -13.49 0.02 -2.15
N LYS A 114 -12.92 0.19 -3.36
CA LYS A 114 -12.57 1.48 -3.95
C LYS A 114 -13.71 2.51 -3.94
N PRO A 115 -14.99 2.17 -4.28
CA PRO A 115 -16.09 3.12 -4.29
C PRO A 115 -16.46 3.69 -2.92
N PHE A 116 -16.02 3.06 -1.83
CA PHE A 116 -16.30 3.50 -0.47
C PHE A 116 -15.26 4.49 0.08
N LEU A 117 -14.21 4.80 -0.68
CA LEU A 117 -13.28 5.87 -0.34
C LEU A 117 -13.87 7.24 -0.70
N GLY A 118 -13.81 8.15 0.26
CA GLY A 118 -14.17 9.55 0.07
C GLY A 118 -13.16 10.30 -0.79
N SER A 119 -13.51 11.54 -1.13
CA SER A 119 -12.56 12.45 -1.78
C SER A 119 -11.32 12.61 -0.89
N GLY A 120 -10.16 12.27 -1.44
CA GLY A 120 -8.93 12.25 -0.67
C GLY A 120 -8.72 11.02 0.22
N GLY A 121 -9.63 10.07 0.18
CA GLY A 121 -9.48 8.80 0.89
C GLY A 121 -8.37 7.92 0.30
N HIS A 122 -7.82 7.05 1.12
CA HIS A 122 -6.73 6.16 0.75
C HIS A 122 -6.84 4.78 1.42
N VAL A 123 -6.15 3.81 0.84
CA VAL A 123 -5.95 2.49 1.44
C VAL A 123 -4.64 2.50 2.22
N VAL A 124 -4.65 1.86 3.39
CA VAL A 124 -3.44 1.47 4.12
C VAL A 124 -3.42 -0.05 4.18
N ALA A 125 -2.31 -0.68 3.82
CA ALA A 125 -2.19 -2.13 3.87
C ALA A 125 -0.87 -2.60 4.45
N SER A 126 -0.88 -3.74 5.15
CA SER A 126 0.33 -4.53 5.42
C SER A 126 0.23 -5.89 4.73
N ILE A 127 1.37 -6.39 4.25
CA ILE A 127 1.45 -7.64 3.49
C ILE A 127 2.80 -8.31 3.78
N PRO A 128 2.84 -9.62 4.13
CA PRO A 128 4.08 -10.37 4.34
C PRO A 128 4.91 -10.49 3.06
N ASN A 129 6.24 -10.45 3.21
CA ASN A 129 7.17 -10.63 2.09
C ASN A 129 7.67 -12.07 1.99
N VAL A 130 7.16 -12.85 1.06
CA VAL A 130 7.64 -14.22 0.81
C VAL A 130 9.10 -14.25 0.31
N ALA A 131 9.59 -13.15 -0.24
CA ALA A 131 10.98 -13.04 -0.70
C ALA A 131 11.96 -12.68 0.45
N HIS A 132 11.56 -12.73 1.71
CA HIS A 132 12.45 -12.58 2.85
C HIS A 132 13.59 -13.61 2.81
N GLY A 133 14.78 -13.23 3.25
CA GLY A 133 15.99 -14.06 3.16
C GLY A 133 15.85 -15.42 3.86
N SER A 134 15.10 -15.52 4.97
CA SER A 134 14.85 -16.81 5.64
C SER A 134 14.08 -17.78 4.74
N VAL A 135 13.05 -17.31 4.01
CA VAL A 135 12.27 -18.15 3.07
C VAL A 135 13.15 -18.57 1.89
N ARG A 136 13.94 -17.61 1.33
CA ARG A 136 14.86 -17.91 0.22
C ARG A 136 15.89 -18.99 0.63
N LEU A 137 16.45 -18.90 1.85
CA LEU A 137 17.40 -19.89 2.35
C LEU A 137 16.74 -21.24 2.63
N ALA A 138 15.54 -21.27 3.19
CA ALA A 138 14.80 -22.51 3.39
C ALA A 138 14.54 -23.21 2.05
N LEU A 139 14.13 -22.48 1.01
CA LEU A 139 13.93 -23.00 -0.34
C LEU A 139 15.24 -23.55 -0.95
N LEU A 140 16.38 -22.87 -0.76
CA LEU A 140 17.69 -23.38 -1.18
C LEU A 140 18.07 -24.69 -0.48
N GLN A 141 17.54 -24.92 0.73
CA GLN A 141 17.68 -26.18 1.46
C GLN A 141 16.62 -27.23 1.09
N GLY A 142 15.74 -26.95 0.12
CA GLY A 142 14.64 -27.83 -0.29
C GLY A 142 13.49 -27.87 0.69
N ARG A 143 13.31 -26.80 1.51
CA ARG A 143 12.29 -26.73 2.57
C ARG A 143 11.31 -25.62 2.29
N PHE A 144 10.01 -25.92 2.45
CA PHE A 144 8.90 -24.99 2.44
C PHE A 144 7.85 -25.51 3.41
N GLU A 145 7.93 -25.06 4.65
CA GLU A 145 7.11 -25.58 5.73
C GLU A 145 6.11 -24.52 6.20
N TYR A 146 4.83 -24.82 6.07
CA TYR A 146 3.78 -23.99 6.63
C TYR A 146 3.86 -23.91 8.15
N ARG A 147 3.56 -22.72 8.68
CA ARG A 147 3.52 -22.41 10.11
C ARG A 147 2.11 -21.97 10.51
N SER A 148 1.85 -21.89 11.79
CA SER A 148 0.58 -21.36 12.31
C SER A 148 0.48 -19.84 12.22
N LEU A 149 1.60 -19.11 12.11
CA LEU A 149 1.72 -17.66 12.00
C LEU A 149 3.00 -17.32 11.21
N GLY A 150 3.08 -16.07 10.74
CA GLY A 150 4.28 -15.50 10.11
C GLY A 150 4.26 -15.60 8.58
N LEU A 151 5.44 -15.54 7.96
CA LEU A 151 5.61 -15.43 6.49
C LEU A 151 4.97 -16.59 5.72
N LEU A 152 5.00 -17.79 6.29
CA LEU A 152 4.42 -19.01 5.70
C LEU A 152 3.23 -19.50 6.53
N ASP A 153 2.37 -18.59 7.00
CA ASP A 153 1.12 -18.97 7.68
C ASP A 153 0.30 -19.89 6.77
N ASN A 154 -0.19 -20.98 7.34
CA ASN A 154 -0.94 -22.02 6.62
C ASN A 154 -2.30 -21.57 6.11
N THR A 155 -2.74 -20.37 6.45
CA THR A 155 -3.96 -19.74 5.94
C THR A 155 -3.69 -18.74 4.82
N HIS A 156 -2.42 -18.47 4.47
CA HIS A 156 -2.09 -17.65 3.32
C HIS A 156 -2.42 -18.38 2.03
N LEU A 157 -3.27 -17.77 1.22
CA LEU A 157 -3.62 -18.25 -0.12
C LEU A 157 -2.75 -17.61 -1.20
N ARG A 158 -2.20 -16.43 -0.92
CA ARG A 158 -1.35 -15.65 -1.82
C ARG A 158 -0.05 -15.31 -1.13
N PHE A 159 1.04 -15.29 -1.92
CA PHE A 159 2.37 -14.94 -1.45
C PHE A 159 2.90 -13.79 -2.28
N PHE A 160 3.39 -12.75 -1.62
CA PHE A 160 3.75 -11.51 -2.27
C PHE A 160 5.23 -11.19 -2.13
N THR A 161 5.79 -10.63 -3.20
CA THR A 161 7.05 -9.90 -3.23
C THR A 161 6.77 -8.43 -3.41
N ARG A 162 7.76 -7.56 -3.29
CA ARG A 162 7.61 -6.12 -3.56
C ARG A 162 6.98 -5.84 -4.93
N GLU A 163 7.46 -6.53 -5.96
CA GLU A 163 6.99 -6.35 -7.33
C GLU A 163 5.52 -6.77 -7.47
N SER A 164 5.16 -7.92 -6.92
CA SER A 164 3.78 -8.43 -7.03
C SER A 164 2.79 -7.61 -6.18
N VAL A 165 3.23 -7.00 -5.06
CA VAL A 165 2.41 -6.01 -4.33
C VAL A 165 2.17 -4.77 -5.21
N GLY A 166 3.21 -4.26 -5.87
CA GLY A 166 3.08 -3.15 -6.82
C GLY A 166 2.05 -3.44 -7.91
N GLY A 167 2.20 -4.61 -8.56
CA GLY A 167 1.27 -5.06 -9.60
C GLY A 167 -0.17 -5.22 -9.12
N LEU A 168 -0.38 -5.79 -7.92
CA LEU A 168 -1.71 -5.97 -7.32
C LEU A 168 -2.46 -4.64 -7.17
N PHE A 169 -1.81 -3.64 -6.57
CA PHE A 169 -2.44 -2.34 -6.35
C PHE A 169 -2.66 -1.59 -7.66
N GLU A 170 -1.71 -1.67 -8.58
CA GLU A 170 -1.79 -1.06 -9.88
C GLU A 170 -2.95 -1.65 -10.71
N ASP A 171 -3.06 -2.98 -10.77
CA ASP A 171 -4.11 -3.67 -11.52
C ASP A 171 -5.50 -3.45 -10.91
N ALA A 172 -5.60 -3.24 -9.58
CA ALA A 172 -6.81 -2.82 -8.88
C ALA A 172 -7.14 -1.32 -9.05
N GLY A 173 -6.31 -0.56 -9.75
CA GLY A 173 -6.50 0.87 -9.99
C GLY A 173 -6.15 1.75 -8.80
N PHE A 174 -5.03 1.44 -8.12
CA PHE A 174 -4.46 2.24 -7.05
C PHE A 174 -3.01 2.62 -7.34
N LEU A 175 -2.64 3.83 -6.97
CA LEU A 175 -1.26 4.32 -6.96
C LEU A 175 -0.72 4.25 -5.55
N ILE A 176 0.37 3.51 -5.36
CA ILE A 176 1.09 3.48 -4.07
C ILE A 176 1.84 4.80 -3.90
N THR A 177 1.57 5.50 -2.79
CA THR A 177 2.13 6.83 -2.50
C THR A 177 3.14 6.82 -1.35
N ASP A 178 3.08 5.84 -0.46
CA ASP A 178 4.08 5.58 0.59
C ASP A 178 4.32 4.07 0.65
N PHE A 179 5.57 3.67 0.76
CA PHE A 179 5.95 2.26 0.79
C PHE A 179 7.00 2.04 1.87
N ARG A 180 6.54 1.61 3.03
CA ARG A 180 7.36 1.31 4.22
C ARG A 180 7.57 -0.19 4.36
N ARG A 181 8.39 -0.56 5.32
CA ARG A 181 8.68 -1.96 5.62
C ARG A 181 8.98 -2.16 7.11
N THR A 182 8.67 -3.32 7.61
CA THR A 182 9.28 -3.87 8.81
C THR A 182 10.46 -4.75 8.40
N THR A 183 11.46 -4.84 9.25
CA THR A 183 12.68 -5.63 8.94
C THR A 183 12.95 -6.67 10.01
N GLN A 184 13.47 -7.81 9.59
CA GLN A 184 13.93 -8.85 10.48
C GLN A 184 15.19 -9.52 9.92
N GLY A 185 16.09 -9.97 10.79
CA GLY A 185 17.30 -10.68 10.36
C GLY A 185 16.95 -12.02 9.71
N ILE A 186 17.71 -12.42 8.70
CA ILE A 186 17.44 -13.63 7.89
C ILE A 186 17.46 -14.96 8.71
N PHE A 187 18.01 -14.95 9.91
CA PHE A 187 18.02 -16.09 10.85
C PHE A 187 17.19 -15.81 12.12
N MET A 188 16.40 -14.73 12.12
CA MET A 188 15.67 -14.24 13.30
C MET A 188 14.14 -14.34 13.14
N THR A 189 13.67 -15.06 12.12
CA THR A 189 12.25 -15.30 11.86
C THR A 189 11.82 -16.66 12.40
N GLU A 190 10.53 -16.95 12.32
CA GLU A 190 9.95 -18.26 12.60
C GLU A 190 10.36 -19.35 11.58
N ILE A 191 10.99 -18.96 10.48
CA ILE A 191 11.47 -19.88 9.45
C ILE A 191 12.84 -20.44 9.87
N GLU A 192 12.88 -21.73 10.18
CA GLU A 192 14.11 -22.39 10.58
C GLU A 192 15.05 -22.59 9.38
N VAL A 193 16.25 -22.06 9.48
CA VAL A 193 17.34 -22.23 8.50
C VAL A 193 18.55 -22.81 9.21
N ASP A 194 19.09 -23.89 8.69
CA ASP A 194 20.37 -24.43 9.17
C ASP A 194 21.52 -23.58 8.59
N ALA A 195 22.03 -22.67 9.40
CA ALA A 195 23.10 -21.76 9.00
C ALA A 195 24.38 -22.48 8.57
N ASN A 196 24.66 -23.69 9.13
CA ASN A 196 25.86 -24.46 8.78
C ASN A 196 25.80 -25.06 7.36
N ARG A 197 24.62 -25.09 6.75
CA ARG A 197 24.37 -25.57 5.38
C ARG A 197 24.27 -24.44 4.36
N VAL A 198 24.55 -23.21 4.76
CA VAL A 198 24.49 -22.03 3.87
C VAL A 198 25.93 -21.51 3.69
N PRO A 199 26.43 -21.41 2.44
CA PRO A 199 27.71 -20.79 2.17
C PRO A 199 27.74 -19.31 2.59
N ASP A 200 28.86 -18.85 3.16
CA ASP A 200 29.02 -17.47 3.66
C ASP A 200 28.79 -16.38 2.58
N ASP A 201 29.15 -16.68 1.32
CA ASP A 201 28.91 -15.78 0.20
C ASP A 201 27.44 -15.62 -0.14
N VAL A 202 26.62 -16.67 0.01
CA VAL A 202 25.17 -16.60 -0.13
C VAL A 202 24.56 -15.76 0.99
N VAL A 203 24.99 -15.94 2.23
CA VAL A 203 24.53 -15.13 3.38
C VAL A 203 24.85 -13.66 3.14
N ARG A 204 26.08 -13.35 2.72
CA ARG A 204 26.50 -11.98 2.44
C ARG A 204 25.67 -11.35 1.32
N LEU A 205 25.45 -12.07 0.22
CA LEU A 205 24.63 -11.60 -0.90
C LEU A 205 23.20 -11.23 -0.44
N LEU A 206 22.59 -12.05 0.42
CA LEU A 206 21.27 -11.77 0.96
C LEU A 206 21.28 -10.60 1.95
N GLN A 207 22.33 -10.42 2.73
CA GLN A 207 22.44 -9.29 3.66
C GLN A 207 22.65 -7.95 2.93
N GLU A 208 23.18 -7.97 1.72
CA GLU A 208 23.34 -6.80 0.85
C GLU A 208 22.03 -6.45 0.09
N ASP A 209 21.06 -7.38 0.02
CA ASP A 209 19.74 -7.15 -0.58
C ASP A 209 18.76 -6.61 0.48
N PRO A 210 18.35 -5.32 0.40
CA PRO A 210 17.40 -4.74 1.36
C PRO A 210 16.06 -5.49 1.44
N GLU A 211 15.62 -6.12 0.35
CA GLU A 211 14.36 -6.87 0.33
C GLU A 211 14.50 -8.24 1.04
N ALA A 212 15.70 -8.79 1.17
CA ALA A 212 15.93 -9.99 1.95
C ALA A 212 15.76 -9.78 3.47
N LEU A 213 15.83 -8.54 3.94
CA LEU A 213 15.58 -8.16 5.34
C LEU A 213 14.16 -7.63 5.56
N THR A 214 13.40 -7.36 4.50
CA THR A 214 12.02 -6.90 4.59
C THR A 214 11.12 -8.05 5.01
N TYR A 215 10.51 -7.94 6.20
CA TYR A 215 9.60 -8.96 6.74
C TYR A 215 8.17 -8.72 6.25
N GLN A 216 7.67 -7.47 6.37
CA GLN A 216 6.37 -7.07 5.84
C GLN A 216 6.50 -5.73 5.11
N PHE A 217 5.72 -5.57 4.08
CA PHE A 217 5.46 -4.30 3.42
C PHE A 217 4.31 -3.59 4.14
N VAL A 218 4.42 -2.28 4.34
CA VAL A 218 3.33 -1.44 4.84
C VAL A 218 3.23 -0.23 3.92
N LEU A 219 2.05 0.01 3.36
CA LEU A 219 1.92 1.00 2.30
C LEU A 219 0.65 1.85 2.44
N THR A 220 0.68 2.99 1.78
CA THR A 220 -0.50 3.81 1.47
C THR A 220 -0.72 3.84 -0.03
N ALA A 221 -1.97 3.69 -0.45
CA ALA A 221 -2.34 3.76 -1.85
C ALA A 221 -3.62 4.60 -2.05
N ILE A 222 -3.62 5.44 -3.08
CA ILE A 222 -4.77 6.27 -3.46
C ILE A 222 -5.43 5.71 -4.72
N PRO A 223 -6.78 5.76 -4.82
CA PRO A 223 -7.44 5.34 -6.04
C PRO A 223 -7.08 6.28 -7.19
N TYR A 224 -6.88 5.74 -8.39
CA TYR A 224 -6.78 6.51 -9.61
C TYR A 224 -7.77 6.00 -10.66
N GLY A 225 -8.19 6.89 -11.55
CA GLY A 225 -9.21 6.60 -12.54
C GLY A 225 -10.61 6.82 -11.98
N GLY A 226 -11.33 7.81 -12.53
CA GLY A 226 -12.74 8.03 -12.29
C GLY A 226 -13.59 6.86 -12.78
N VAL A 227 -14.88 6.87 -12.48
CA VAL A 227 -15.88 5.84 -12.80
C VAL A 227 -16.01 5.58 -14.31
N GLU A 228 -15.43 6.45 -15.16
CA GLU A 228 -15.33 6.27 -16.60
C GLU A 228 -13.93 5.77 -16.98
N GLY A 229 -13.88 4.61 -17.62
CA GLY A 229 -12.66 3.92 -17.98
C GLY A 229 -11.70 4.71 -18.90
N PRO A 230 -10.56 4.12 -19.29
CA PRO A 230 -9.41 4.80 -19.93
C PRO A 230 -9.71 5.60 -21.21
N ARG A 231 -10.91 5.54 -21.75
CA ARG A 231 -11.28 6.20 -23.00
C ARG A 231 -11.50 7.72 -22.90
N ALA A 232 -11.80 8.25 -21.71
CA ALA A 232 -12.06 9.67 -21.52
C ALA A 232 -10.80 10.54 -21.45
N TYR A 233 -9.62 9.92 -21.22
CA TYR A 233 -8.37 10.63 -20.93
C TYR A 233 -7.52 10.98 -22.16
N HIS A 234 -7.84 10.43 -23.33
CA HIS A 234 -7.07 10.70 -24.53
C HIS A 234 -7.37 12.04 -25.22
N GLU A 235 -8.35 12.81 -24.73
CA GLU A 235 -8.85 14.00 -25.42
C GLU A 235 -8.59 15.33 -24.70
N ARG A 236 -7.86 15.36 -23.56
CA ARG A 236 -7.57 16.62 -22.88
C ARG A 236 -6.22 17.23 -23.30
N PRO A 237 -6.15 18.57 -23.45
CA PRO A 237 -4.95 19.22 -23.96
C PRO A 237 -3.77 19.09 -23.00
N THR A 238 -2.62 18.75 -23.57
CA THR A 238 -1.31 18.69 -22.89
C THR A 238 -0.93 20.02 -22.22
N ASP A 239 -1.52 21.13 -22.64
CA ASP A 239 -1.25 22.48 -22.18
C ASP A 239 -1.74 22.75 -20.74
N GLU A 240 -2.86 22.16 -20.32
CA GLU A 240 -3.34 22.25 -18.93
C GLU A 240 -2.41 21.54 -17.96
N LEU A 241 -1.89 20.38 -18.37
CA LEU A 241 -0.92 19.60 -17.60
C LEU A 241 0.40 20.36 -17.44
N ILE A 242 0.87 20.99 -18.50
CA ILE A 242 2.09 21.81 -18.52
C ILE A 242 1.93 23.05 -17.63
N GLY A 243 0.76 23.69 -17.63
CA GLY A 243 0.44 24.81 -16.76
C GLY A 243 0.53 24.45 -15.27
N LEU A 244 -0.02 23.31 -14.89
CA LEU A 244 0.00 22.81 -13.52
C LEU A 244 1.41 22.39 -13.05
N LEU A 245 2.19 21.74 -13.91
CA LEU A 245 3.57 21.41 -13.63
C LEU A 245 4.45 22.66 -13.47
N HIS A 246 4.11 23.72 -14.16
CA HIS A 246 4.80 25.03 -14.04
C HIS A 246 4.50 25.73 -12.70
N GLU A 247 3.24 25.74 -12.27
CA GLU A 247 2.85 26.28 -10.95
C GLU A 247 3.53 25.53 -9.80
N LEU A 248 3.64 24.20 -9.91
CA LEU A 248 4.26 23.33 -8.92
C LEU A 248 5.80 23.47 -8.89
N GLY A 249 6.43 23.64 -10.05
CA GLY A 249 7.88 23.79 -10.18
C GLY A 249 8.41 25.11 -9.60
N SER A 250 7.57 26.13 -9.48
CA SER A 250 7.95 27.43 -8.92
C SER A 250 8.03 27.47 -7.39
N THR A 251 7.56 26.45 -6.68
CA THR A 251 7.39 26.46 -5.22
C THR A 251 8.30 25.49 -4.45
N SER A 252 9.15 24.68 -5.10
CA SER A 252 9.82 23.55 -4.45
C SER A 252 11.36 23.60 -4.49
N ALA A 253 11.95 23.42 -3.32
CA ALA A 253 13.38 23.14 -3.13
C ALA A 253 13.55 21.68 -2.62
N GLY A 254 13.47 20.70 -3.52
CA GLY A 254 13.80 19.30 -3.21
C GLY A 254 12.88 18.27 -3.89
N GLY A 255 13.46 17.30 -4.59
CA GLY A 255 12.73 16.37 -5.47
C GLY A 255 11.68 15.49 -4.79
N GLU A 256 11.91 15.01 -3.55
CA GLU A 256 10.92 14.18 -2.82
C GLU A 256 9.74 15.02 -2.34
N SER A 257 9.98 16.25 -1.90
CA SER A 257 8.94 17.22 -1.53
C SER A 257 8.07 17.59 -2.73
N PHE A 258 8.65 17.68 -3.91
CA PHE A 258 7.96 17.99 -5.16
C PHE A 258 6.96 16.88 -5.54
N VAL A 259 7.36 15.62 -5.47
CA VAL A 259 6.48 14.48 -5.78
C VAL A 259 5.33 14.38 -4.77
N TYR A 260 5.60 14.61 -3.48
CA TYR A 260 4.57 14.63 -2.43
C TYR A 260 3.59 15.79 -2.60
N GLU A 261 4.06 16.96 -2.95
CA GLU A 261 3.23 18.14 -3.18
C GLU A 261 2.45 18.02 -4.49
N LEU A 262 3.05 17.43 -5.51
CA LEU A 262 2.39 17.01 -6.74
C LEU A 262 1.26 16.03 -6.45
N ILE A 263 1.52 14.96 -5.71
CA ILE A 263 0.51 13.96 -5.33
C ILE A 263 -0.60 14.60 -4.49
N ARG A 264 -0.29 15.50 -3.55
CA ARG A 264 -1.27 16.19 -2.71
C ARG A 264 -2.17 17.14 -3.51
N LYS A 265 -1.60 17.94 -4.42
CA LYS A 265 -2.38 18.80 -5.33
C LYS A 265 -3.13 17.99 -6.39
N LEU A 266 -2.62 16.81 -6.77
CA LEU A 266 -3.29 15.85 -7.64
C LEU A 266 -4.51 15.20 -7.01
N HIS A 267 -4.66 15.31 -5.67
CA HIS A 267 -5.86 14.89 -4.97
C HIS A 267 -7.11 15.66 -5.43
N ASP A 268 -6.91 16.90 -5.87
CA ASP A 268 -7.97 17.75 -6.42
C ASP A 268 -8.13 17.63 -7.96
N LEU A 269 -7.29 16.80 -8.60
CA LEU A 269 -7.21 16.69 -10.07
C LEU A 269 -7.08 15.21 -10.48
N GLU A 270 -8.22 14.53 -10.61
CA GLU A 270 -8.30 13.10 -10.99
C GLU A 270 -7.51 12.74 -12.27
N ASP A 271 -7.47 13.65 -13.21
CA ASP A 271 -6.82 13.46 -14.52
C ASP A 271 -5.30 13.26 -14.43
N LEU A 272 -4.64 14.01 -13.55
CA LEU A 272 -3.19 13.92 -13.32
C LEU A 272 -2.80 12.64 -12.58
N ARG A 273 -3.66 12.13 -11.69
CA ARG A 273 -3.47 10.83 -11.04
C ARG A 273 -3.40 9.71 -12.07
N HIS A 274 -4.31 9.71 -13.04
CA HIS A 274 -4.36 8.72 -14.11
C HIS A 274 -3.09 8.77 -14.99
N LEU A 275 -2.65 9.98 -15.37
CA LEU A 275 -1.42 10.16 -16.16
C LEU A 275 -0.15 9.70 -15.43
N LEU A 276 -0.03 10.01 -14.12
CA LEU A 276 1.06 9.53 -13.29
C LEU A 276 1.03 8.00 -13.16
N ALA A 277 -0.16 7.43 -12.96
CA ALA A 277 -0.32 6.00 -12.88
C ALA A 277 0.02 5.30 -14.20
N ILE A 278 -0.45 5.81 -15.36
CA ILE A 278 -0.07 5.30 -16.67
C ILE A 278 1.45 5.38 -16.86
N ARG A 279 2.08 6.48 -16.47
CA ARG A 279 3.54 6.64 -16.57
C ARG A 279 4.27 5.71 -15.61
N THR A 280 3.80 5.57 -14.36
CA THR A 280 4.34 4.61 -13.39
C THR A 280 4.22 3.19 -13.95
N LYS A 281 3.08 2.84 -14.55
CA LYS A 281 2.83 1.54 -15.19
C LYS A 281 3.78 1.27 -16.37
N GLN A 282 4.00 2.27 -17.21
CA GLN A 282 4.97 2.19 -18.29
C GLN A 282 6.39 2.01 -17.76
N LEU A 283 6.69 2.62 -16.60
CA LEU A 283 7.99 2.55 -15.94
C LEU A 283 8.24 1.19 -15.26
N THR A 284 7.22 0.55 -14.70
CA THR A 284 7.35 -0.78 -14.06
C THR A 284 7.30 -1.93 -15.05
N ARG A 285 6.57 -1.80 -16.17
CA ARG A 285 6.43 -2.88 -17.18
C ARG A 285 7.53 -2.94 -18.22
N THR A 286 8.21 -1.85 -18.43
CA THR A 286 9.42 -1.86 -19.26
C THR A 286 10.62 -1.94 -18.33
N GLU A 287 11.49 -2.95 -18.51
CA GLU A 287 12.86 -2.87 -17.99
C GLU A 287 13.38 -1.47 -18.34
N LEU A 288 13.32 -0.59 -17.37
CA LEU A 288 13.71 0.80 -17.52
C LEU A 288 15.13 0.85 -18.02
N ARG A 289 15.29 1.00 -19.33
CA ARG A 289 16.53 1.53 -19.84
C ARG A 289 16.64 2.94 -19.27
N VAL A 290 17.40 3.06 -18.18
CA VAL A 290 17.71 4.31 -17.45
C VAL A 290 18.03 5.47 -18.42
N THR A 291 18.56 5.16 -19.61
CA THR A 291 18.80 6.09 -20.71
C THR A 291 17.55 6.73 -21.35
N GLY A 292 16.43 6.03 -21.43
CA GLY A 292 15.20 6.60 -22.02
C GLY A 292 14.50 7.60 -21.09
N LEU A 293 14.48 7.29 -19.78
CA LEU A 293 13.92 8.19 -18.77
C LEU A 293 14.73 9.46 -18.57
N ALA A 294 16.07 9.32 -18.52
CA ALA A 294 16.95 10.48 -18.44
C ALA A 294 16.69 11.42 -19.63
N GLN A 295 16.41 10.86 -20.79
CA GLN A 295 16.15 11.63 -22.00
C GLN A 295 14.77 12.31 -21.97
N GLU A 296 13.69 11.62 -21.50
CA GLU A 296 12.36 12.23 -21.33
C GLU A 296 12.36 13.32 -20.22
N VAL A 297 13.05 13.10 -19.12
CA VAL A 297 13.21 14.10 -18.06
C VAL A 297 14.01 15.32 -18.55
N VAL A 298 15.05 15.11 -19.34
CA VAL A 298 15.80 16.19 -19.99
C VAL A 298 14.94 16.97 -20.97
N GLU A 299 14.15 16.29 -21.83
CA GLU A 299 13.22 16.98 -22.74
C GLU A 299 12.11 17.76 -22.03
N LEU A 300 11.57 17.22 -20.92
CA LEU A 300 10.59 17.93 -20.10
C LEU A 300 11.21 19.16 -19.41
N ASN A 301 12.43 19.03 -18.88
CA ASN A 301 13.15 20.16 -18.30
C ASN A 301 13.52 21.22 -19.32
N ASP A 302 13.90 20.85 -20.54
CA ASP A 302 14.17 21.79 -21.62
C ASP A 302 12.91 22.52 -22.12
N ARG A 303 11.75 21.84 -22.12
CA ARG A 303 10.45 22.47 -22.39
C ARG A 303 10.04 23.43 -21.29
N LEU A 304 10.20 23.04 -20.02
CA LEU A 304 9.97 23.93 -18.86
C LEU A 304 10.85 25.18 -18.93
N ALA A 305 12.14 25.01 -19.25
CA ALA A 305 13.07 26.14 -19.36
C ALA A 305 12.67 27.12 -20.49
N ARG A 306 12.17 26.63 -21.63
CA ARG A 306 11.68 27.46 -22.74
C ARG A 306 10.42 28.25 -22.39
N ILE A 307 9.48 27.65 -21.67
CA ILE A 307 8.25 28.31 -21.20
C ILE A 307 8.58 29.41 -20.17
N THR A 308 9.56 29.13 -19.26
CA THR A 308 10.00 30.11 -18.26
C THR A 308 10.75 31.32 -18.88
N GLN A 309 11.41 31.11 -20.01
CA GLN A 309 12.07 32.21 -20.75
C GLN A 309 11.10 33.06 -21.57
N SER A 310 10.06 32.45 -22.17
CA SER A 310 9.04 33.19 -22.92
C SER A 310 8.14 34.06 -22.01
N GLY A 311 7.85 33.62 -20.78
CA GLY A 311 7.08 34.42 -19.82
C GLY A 311 7.84 35.60 -19.19
N LYS A 312 9.15 35.73 -19.43
CA LYS A 312 9.97 36.88 -18.98
C LYS A 312 10.17 37.94 -20.08
N SER A 313 9.75 37.69 -21.31
CA SER A 313 9.88 38.67 -22.41
C SER A 313 8.63 39.56 -22.58
N ASP A 314 7.55 39.29 -21.84
CA ASP A 314 6.29 40.05 -21.92
C ASP A 314 5.94 40.79 -20.61
N ALA A 315 6.94 41.09 -19.76
CA ALA A 315 6.80 41.91 -18.57
C ALA A 315 7.63 43.20 -18.64
#